data_a25173637694c634ff161f463ae42406
#
_entry.id   a25173637694c634ff161f463ae42406
#
_cell.length_a   1.000
_cell.length_b   1.000
_cell.length_c   1.000
_cell.angle_alpha   90.00
_cell.angle_beta   90.00
_cell.angle_gamma   90.00
#
_symmetry.space_group_name_H-M   'P 1'
#
loop_
_entity.id
_entity.type
_entity.pdbx_description
1 polymer ?
#
loop_
_entity_poly.entity_id
_entity_poly.type
_entity_poly.pdbx_seq_one_letter_code
_entity_poly.pdbx_strand_id
1 'polypeptide(L)'
;MSFEALMLPHLDAAHNLAKWLLRNEQDAQDVVQEAFLRAFKSFGGFHGSNSRAWLLTIVRNTSYTLLKKNRVSDHTTPFDEEIHASNDESTSAATILERSEDAELIREAMDELPAEFREILTLRHQEDLFYKEIADIAQIPPGTVMSRLARARSKLRERLAARVGRDRATLAGLP
;
A
#
# COMPACT_ATOMS: atom_id res chain seq x y z
N MET A 1 -16.52 -12.68 -21.80
CA MET A 1 -15.81 -12.93 -20.54
C MET A 1 -16.60 -12.31 -19.39
N SER A 2 -16.78 -13.03 -18.29
CA SER A 2 -17.51 -12.50 -17.15
C SER A 2 -16.64 -11.55 -16.32
N PHE A 3 -17.26 -10.64 -15.59
CA PHE A 3 -16.57 -9.73 -14.66
C PHE A 3 -15.73 -10.50 -13.64
N GLU A 4 -16.32 -11.55 -13.06
CA GLU A 4 -15.67 -12.36 -12.04
C GLU A 4 -14.38 -13.02 -12.57
N ALA A 5 -14.44 -13.61 -13.76
CA ALA A 5 -13.29 -14.26 -14.36
C ALA A 5 -12.12 -13.31 -14.61
N LEU A 6 -12.40 -12.03 -14.89
CA LEU A 6 -11.37 -11.03 -15.15
C LEU A 6 -10.88 -10.31 -13.90
N MET A 7 -11.72 -10.12 -12.89
CA MET A 7 -11.41 -9.26 -11.75
C MET A 7 -11.01 -10.03 -10.49
N LEU A 8 -11.61 -11.19 -10.20
CA LEU A 8 -11.28 -11.95 -9.00
C LEU A 8 -9.82 -12.39 -8.91
N PRO A 9 -9.11 -12.73 -10.00
CA PRO A 9 -7.68 -13.02 -9.92
C PRO A 9 -6.81 -11.88 -9.38
N HIS A 10 -7.33 -10.66 -9.38
CA HIS A 10 -6.62 -9.45 -8.94
C HIS A 10 -7.06 -8.96 -7.55
N LEU A 11 -7.86 -9.73 -6.83
CA LEU A 11 -8.38 -9.36 -5.51
C LEU A 11 -7.25 -9.12 -4.50
N ASP A 12 -6.26 -10.03 -4.46
CA ASP A 12 -5.12 -9.90 -3.55
C ASP A 12 -4.27 -8.66 -3.85
N ALA A 13 -4.03 -8.38 -5.12
CA ALA A 13 -3.33 -7.17 -5.55
C ALA A 13 -4.09 -5.89 -5.16
N ALA A 14 -5.40 -5.89 -5.33
CA ALA A 14 -6.28 -4.79 -4.94
C ALA A 14 -6.24 -4.54 -3.42
N HIS A 15 -6.37 -5.60 -2.63
CA HIS A 15 -6.30 -5.53 -1.17
C HIS A 15 -4.92 -5.05 -0.69
N ASN A 16 -3.86 -5.58 -1.28
CA ASN A 16 -2.49 -5.23 -0.95
C ASN A 16 -2.20 -3.74 -1.19
N LEU A 17 -2.60 -3.22 -2.34
CA LEU A 17 -2.46 -1.80 -2.66
C LEU A 17 -3.25 -0.92 -1.69
N ALA A 18 -4.51 -1.25 -1.42
CA ALA A 18 -5.35 -0.51 -0.49
C ALA A 18 -4.77 -0.52 0.93
N LYS A 19 -4.30 -1.66 1.40
CA LYS A 19 -3.70 -1.83 2.73
C LYS A 19 -2.48 -0.92 2.92
N TRP A 20 -1.56 -0.90 1.95
CA TRP A 20 -0.38 -0.04 2.03
C TRP A 20 -0.70 1.45 1.90
N LEU A 21 -1.69 1.82 1.10
CA LEU A 21 -2.11 3.21 0.98
C LEU A 21 -2.82 3.72 2.23
N LEU A 22 -3.72 2.93 2.80
CA LEU A 22 -4.60 3.36 3.89
C LEU A 22 -4.02 3.07 5.28
N ARG A 23 -3.09 2.12 5.41
CA ARG A 23 -2.48 1.68 6.69
C ARG A 23 -3.51 1.21 7.73
N ASN A 24 -4.66 0.80 7.28
CA ASN A 24 -5.76 0.31 8.11
C ASN A 24 -6.46 -0.82 7.37
N GLU A 25 -6.58 -1.97 8.01
CA GLU A 25 -7.15 -3.18 7.40
C GLU A 25 -8.64 -3.02 7.10
N GLN A 26 -9.39 -2.42 8.01
CA GLN A 26 -10.83 -2.22 7.82
C GLN A 26 -11.10 -1.25 6.65
N ASP A 27 -10.38 -0.14 6.60
CA ASP A 27 -10.48 0.81 5.50
C ASP A 27 -10.08 0.18 4.16
N ALA A 28 -9.05 -0.67 4.17
CA ALA A 28 -8.62 -1.39 2.97
C ALA A 28 -9.70 -2.32 2.45
N GLN A 29 -10.35 -3.09 3.32
CA GLN A 29 -11.47 -3.97 2.95
C GLN A 29 -12.65 -3.17 2.38
N ASP A 30 -13.02 -2.09 3.01
CA ASP A 30 -14.11 -1.21 2.58
C ASP A 30 -13.82 -0.59 1.20
N VAL A 31 -12.59 -0.11 1.00
CA VAL A 31 -12.15 0.46 -0.28
C VAL A 31 -12.13 -0.59 -1.39
N VAL A 32 -11.64 -1.80 -1.11
CA VAL A 32 -11.64 -2.88 -2.10
C VAL A 32 -13.07 -3.24 -2.49
N GLN A 33 -13.98 -3.36 -1.54
CA GLN A 33 -15.38 -3.63 -1.81
C GLN A 33 -16.01 -2.52 -2.69
N GLU A 34 -15.79 -1.26 -2.34
CA GLU A 34 -16.28 -0.12 -3.12
C GLU A 34 -15.67 -0.07 -4.53
N ALA A 35 -14.36 -0.35 -4.64
CA ALA A 35 -13.68 -0.40 -5.92
C ALA A 35 -14.22 -1.51 -6.84
N PHE A 36 -14.50 -2.69 -6.29
CA PHE A 36 -15.13 -3.78 -7.06
C PHE A 36 -16.55 -3.43 -7.50
N LEU A 37 -17.34 -2.76 -6.66
CA LEU A 37 -18.67 -2.27 -7.04
C LEU A 37 -18.59 -1.23 -8.19
N ARG A 38 -17.64 -0.31 -8.12
CA ARG A 38 -17.39 0.67 -9.18
C ARG A 38 -16.93 0.00 -10.47
N ALA A 39 -16.01 -0.94 -10.36
CA ALA A 39 -15.53 -1.73 -11.48
C ALA A 39 -16.68 -2.50 -12.14
N PHE A 40 -17.53 -3.15 -11.36
CA PHE A 40 -18.71 -3.87 -11.87
C PHE A 40 -19.66 -2.95 -12.65
N LYS A 41 -19.98 -1.79 -12.08
CA LYS A 41 -20.85 -0.80 -12.74
C LYS A 41 -20.26 -0.26 -14.04
N SER A 42 -18.93 -0.15 -14.13
CA SER A 42 -18.22 0.39 -15.28
C SER A 42 -17.75 -0.68 -16.27
N PHE A 43 -17.99 -1.95 -15.97
CA PHE A 43 -17.47 -3.08 -16.74
C PHE A 43 -17.92 -3.11 -18.20
N GLY A 44 -19.14 -2.66 -18.48
CA GLY A 44 -19.63 -2.54 -19.85
C GLY A 44 -18.81 -1.60 -20.75
N GLY A 45 -18.09 -0.66 -20.17
CA GLY A 45 -17.17 0.25 -20.85
C GLY A 45 -15.71 -0.21 -20.86
N PHE A 46 -15.40 -1.36 -20.25
CA PHE A 46 -14.05 -1.92 -20.25
C PHE A 46 -13.77 -2.63 -21.58
N HIS A 47 -12.91 -2.03 -22.38
CA HIS A 47 -12.46 -2.57 -23.68
C HIS A 47 -10.94 -2.83 -23.70
N GLY A 48 -10.29 -2.70 -22.54
CA GLY A 48 -8.85 -2.85 -22.41
C GLY A 48 -8.38 -4.30 -22.34
N SER A 49 -7.09 -4.50 -22.63
CA SER A 49 -6.42 -5.80 -22.50
C SER A 49 -5.84 -6.07 -21.09
N ASN A 50 -5.69 -5.03 -20.27
CA ASN A 50 -5.06 -5.12 -18.93
C ASN A 50 -6.09 -4.87 -17.83
N SER A 51 -6.83 -5.92 -17.48
CA SER A 51 -7.84 -5.88 -16.40
C SER A 51 -7.23 -5.56 -15.04
N ARG A 52 -6.00 -6.02 -14.79
CA ARG A 52 -5.28 -5.76 -13.54
C ARG A 52 -4.98 -4.28 -13.36
N ALA A 53 -4.37 -3.64 -14.34
CA ALA A 53 -4.07 -2.21 -14.27
C ALA A 53 -5.34 -1.35 -14.17
N TRP A 54 -6.38 -1.73 -14.88
CA TRP A 54 -7.67 -1.04 -14.82
C TRP A 54 -8.30 -1.12 -13.42
N LEU A 55 -8.35 -2.32 -12.81
CA LEU A 55 -8.86 -2.48 -11.46
C LEU A 55 -8.00 -1.73 -10.43
N LEU A 56 -6.67 -1.86 -10.51
CA LEU A 56 -5.77 -1.17 -9.58
C LEU A 56 -5.86 0.35 -9.67
N THR A 57 -6.17 0.90 -10.85
CA THR A 57 -6.47 2.33 -11.01
C THR A 57 -7.71 2.73 -10.22
N ILE A 58 -8.77 1.92 -10.25
CA ILE A 58 -10.00 2.17 -9.49
C ILE A 58 -9.73 2.07 -7.98
N VAL A 59 -9.01 1.06 -7.54
CA VAL A 59 -8.61 0.87 -6.12
C VAL A 59 -7.78 2.05 -5.63
N ARG A 60 -6.79 2.46 -6.41
CA ARG A 60 -5.96 3.63 -6.11
C ARG A 60 -6.80 4.90 -5.95
N ASN A 61 -7.63 5.19 -6.92
CA ASN A 61 -8.44 6.41 -6.90
C ASN A 61 -9.45 6.41 -5.73
N THR A 62 -10.03 5.26 -5.42
CA THR A 62 -10.91 5.09 -4.26
C THR A 62 -10.16 5.28 -2.94
N SER A 63 -8.94 4.75 -2.83
CA SER A 63 -8.08 4.92 -1.66
C SER A 63 -7.70 6.39 -1.44
N TYR A 64 -7.28 7.09 -2.47
CA TYR A 64 -6.94 8.52 -2.35
C TYR A 64 -8.15 9.41 -2.03
N THR A 65 -9.32 9.06 -2.52
CA THR A 65 -10.57 9.74 -2.15
C THR A 65 -10.82 9.63 -0.64
N LEU A 66 -10.63 8.44 -0.06
CA LEU A 66 -10.77 8.23 1.38
C LEU A 66 -9.68 8.97 2.17
N LEU A 67 -8.42 8.91 1.74
CA LEU A 67 -7.32 9.65 2.39
C LEU A 67 -7.58 11.16 2.40
N LYS A 68 -8.09 11.72 1.32
CA LYS A 68 -8.45 13.13 1.23
C LYS A 68 -9.60 13.47 2.18
N LYS A 69 -10.62 12.62 2.25
CA LYS A 69 -11.76 12.78 3.16
C LYS A 69 -11.31 12.76 4.63
N ASN A 70 -10.43 11.84 5.00
CA ASN A 70 -9.91 11.73 6.35
C ASN A 70 -9.09 12.96 6.74
N ARG A 71 -8.26 13.51 5.85
CA ARG A 71 -7.51 14.75 6.09
C ARG A 71 -8.43 15.93 6.37
N VAL A 72 -9.54 16.07 5.67
CA VAL A 72 -10.52 17.14 5.90
C VAL A 72 -11.21 16.97 7.26
N SER A 73 -11.49 15.73 7.66
CA SER A 73 -12.06 15.41 8.96
C SER A 73 -11.11 15.71 10.12
N ASP A 74 -9.80 15.41 9.94
CA ASP A 74 -8.77 15.65 10.96
C ASP A 74 -8.51 17.14 11.20
N HIS A 75 -8.75 18.01 10.23
CA HIS A 75 -8.67 19.46 10.40
C HIS A 75 -9.81 20.05 11.24
N THR A 76 -10.86 19.29 11.50
CA THR A 76 -12.03 19.70 12.29
C THR A 76 -11.98 19.20 13.73
N THR A 77 -11.04 18.33 14.08
CA THR A 77 -10.87 17.82 15.45
C THR A 77 -9.38 17.81 15.80
N PRO A 78 -8.91 18.63 16.75
CA PRO A 78 -7.59 18.44 17.31
C PRO A 78 -7.67 17.26 18.27
N PHE A 79 -7.05 16.18 17.95
CA PHE A 79 -6.54 15.16 18.87
C PHE A 79 -6.66 13.71 18.37
N ASP A 80 -5.54 13.04 18.57
CA ASP A 80 -5.19 11.63 18.64
C ASP A 80 -4.86 10.91 17.34
N GLU A 81 -3.53 10.92 17.08
CA GLU A 81 -2.86 9.84 16.41
C GLU A 81 -2.85 8.59 17.31
N GLU A 82 -3.94 7.86 17.37
CA GLU A 82 -3.87 6.46 17.75
C GLU A 82 -3.57 5.62 16.51
N ILE A 83 -2.31 5.25 16.40
CA ILE A 83 -1.84 4.21 15.49
C ILE A 83 -2.48 2.91 15.98
N HIS A 84 -3.62 2.53 15.42
CA HIS A 84 -4.14 1.18 15.60
C HIS A 84 -3.35 0.23 14.69
N ALA A 85 -2.25 -0.28 15.25
CA ALA A 85 -1.63 -1.49 14.75
C ALA A 85 -2.58 -2.66 15.04
N SER A 86 -3.37 -3.08 14.06
CA SER A 86 -4.05 -4.36 14.16
C SER A 86 -3.02 -5.45 13.92
N ASN A 87 -2.61 -6.09 15.02
CA ASN A 87 -1.95 -7.38 15.03
C ASN A 87 -2.89 -8.42 14.47
N ASP A 88 -2.56 -8.99 13.32
CA ASP A 88 -3.10 -10.27 12.94
C ASP A 88 -2.08 -11.35 13.31
N GLU A 89 -2.36 -12.00 14.45
CA GLU A 89 -1.62 -13.17 14.89
C GLU A 89 -2.11 -14.39 14.12
N SER A 90 -1.22 -15.06 13.40
CA SER A 90 -1.11 -16.52 13.48
C SER A 90 0.02 -17.07 12.63
N THR A 91 0.86 -17.80 13.27
CA THR A 91 1.47 -19.07 12.87
C THR A 91 3.00 -19.17 13.07
N SER A 92 3.35 -19.95 14.11
CA SER A 92 4.50 -20.85 14.39
C SER A 92 5.94 -20.37 14.10
N ALA A 93 6.61 -20.31 15.00
CA ALA A 93 7.41 -20.05 16.14
C ALA A 93 8.88 -20.36 15.96
N ALA A 94 9.79 -19.89 15.22
CA ALA A 94 11.24 -19.68 15.41
C ALA A 94 11.95 -19.21 14.13
N THR A 95 11.70 -19.84 12.97
CA THR A 95 12.21 -19.37 11.67
C THR A 95 11.32 -18.25 11.13
N ILE A 96 10.11 -18.17 11.64
CA ILE A 96 9.13 -17.11 11.36
C ILE A 96 9.44 -15.87 12.20
N LEU A 97 10.09 -16.00 13.35
CA LEU A 97 10.38 -14.88 14.24
C LEU A 97 11.37 -13.89 13.59
N GLU A 98 12.49 -14.35 13.04
CA GLU A 98 13.44 -13.48 12.36
C GLU A 98 12.84 -12.85 11.09
N ARG A 99 12.08 -13.62 10.30
CA ARG A 99 11.36 -13.10 9.14
C ARG A 99 10.21 -12.16 9.51
N SER A 100 9.58 -12.37 10.67
CA SER A 100 8.52 -11.51 11.16
C SER A 100 9.05 -10.19 11.72
N GLU A 101 10.22 -10.21 12.37
CA GLU A 101 10.87 -8.99 12.85
C GLU A 101 11.34 -8.10 11.69
N ASP A 102 11.97 -8.67 10.67
CA ASP A 102 12.38 -7.94 9.46
C ASP A 102 11.16 -7.41 8.69
N ALA A 103 10.12 -8.20 8.56
CA ALA A 103 8.87 -7.80 7.91
C ALA A 103 8.18 -6.67 8.66
N GLU A 104 8.20 -6.71 10.00
CA GLU A 104 7.64 -5.67 10.85
C GLU A 104 8.43 -4.36 10.74
N LEU A 105 9.76 -4.42 10.75
CA LEU A 105 10.62 -3.25 10.53
C LEU A 105 10.35 -2.59 9.16
N ILE A 106 10.21 -3.39 8.13
CA ILE A 106 9.88 -2.88 6.78
C ILE A 106 8.50 -2.25 6.78
N ARG A 107 7.50 -2.90 7.39
CA ARG A 107 6.13 -2.37 7.48
C ARG A 107 6.10 -1.02 8.20
N GLU A 108 6.74 -0.93 9.35
CA GLU A 108 6.83 0.31 10.11
C GLU A 108 7.57 1.42 9.35
N ALA A 109 8.67 1.09 8.68
CA ALA A 109 9.40 2.05 7.85
C ALA A 109 8.57 2.52 6.65
N MET A 110 7.80 1.62 6.03
CA MET A 110 6.86 1.96 4.96
C MET A 110 5.74 2.88 5.45
N ASP A 111 5.21 2.63 6.64
CA ASP A 111 4.13 3.44 7.23
C ASP A 111 4.54 4.90 7.47
N GLU A 112 5.81 5.16 7.67
CA GLU A 112 6.37 6.51 7.80
C GLU A 112 6.52 7.26 6.47
N LEU A 113 6.38 6.57 5.34
CA LEU A 113 6.51 7.18 4.02
C LEU A 113 5.22 7.90 3.59
N PRO A 114 5.34 8.94 2.76
CA PRO A 114 4.18 9.50 2.07
C PRO A 114 3.43 8.43 1.26
N ALA A 115 2.11 8.58 1.12
CA ALA A 115 1.26 7.64 0.39
C ALA A 115 1.76 7.36 -1.04
N GLU A 116 2.22 8.38 -1.75
CA GLU A 116 2.80 8.27 -3.11
C GLU A 116 4.03 7.36 -3.18
N PHE A 117 4.84 7.32 -2.12
CA PHE A 117 6.00 6.44 -2.05
C PHE A 117 5.61 5.02 -1.69
N ARG A 118 4.64 4.84 -0.78
CA ARG A 118 4.08 3.52 -0.50
C ARG A 118 3.44 2.91 -1.73
N GLU A 119 2.67 3.70 -2.47
CA GLU A 119 2.03 3.30 -3.72
C GLU A 119 3.05 2.75 -4.73
N ILE A 120 4.06 3.53 -5.05
CA ILE A 120 5.01 3.17 -6.10
C ILE A 120 5.88 1.98 -5.73
N LEU A 121 6.25 1.85 -4.46
CA LEU A 121 6.99 0.70 -3.94
C LEU A 121 6.14 -0.56 -3.98
N THR A 122 4.87 -0.48 -3.59
CA THR A 122 3.93 -1.61 -3.63
C THR A 122 3.72 -2.09 -5.06
N LEU A 123 3.42 -1.20 -5.97
CA LEU A 123 3.18 -1.54 -7.38
C LEU A 123 4.42 -2.17 -8.04
N ARG A 124 5.61 -1.69 -7.70
CA ARG A 124 6.85 -2.24 -8.29
C ARG A 124 7.32 -3.52 -7.62
N HIS A 125 7.39 -3.56 -6.29
CA HIS A 125 8.06 -4.63 -5.56
C HIS A 125 7.15 -5.77 -5.13
N GLN A 126 5.89 -5.49 -4.83
CA GLN A 126 4.93 -6.51 -4.43
C GLN A 126 4.09 -7.01 -5.60
N GLU A 127 3.71 -6.13 -6.50
CA GLU A 127 2.88 -6.47 -7.65
C GLU A 127 3.67 -6.70 -8.93
N ASP A 128 4.98 -6.47 -8.90
CA ASP A 128 5.93 -6.70 -10.01
C ASP A 128 5.49 -6.09 -11.35
N LEU A 129 4.91 -4.89 -11.29
CA LEU A 129 4.44 -4.19 -12.47
C LEU A 129 5.58 -3.47 -13.21
N PHE A 130 5.47 -3.39 -14.53
CA PHE A 130 6.37 -2.60 -15.34
C PHE A 130 6.12 -1.10 -15.16
N TYR A 131 7.15 -0.28 -15.39
CA TYR A 131 7.06 1.18 -15.21
C TYR A 131 5.93 1.83 -16.01
N LYS A 132 5.65 1.31 -17.20
CA LYS A 132 4.52 1.79 -18.03
C LYS A 132 3.16 1.50 -17.37
N GLU A 133 3.00 0.32 -16.80
CA GLU A 133 1.77 -0.05 -16.08
C GLU A 133 1.59 0.80 -14.82
N ILE A 134 2.68 1.03 -14.09
CA ILE A 134 2.69 1.91 -12.91
C ILE A 134 2.33 3.35 -13.30
N ALA A 135 2.89 3.84 -14.41
CA ALA A 135 2.59 5.16 -14.94
C ALA A 135 1.09 5.33 -15.25
N ASP A 136 0.50 4.31 -15.86
CA ASP A 136 -0.92 4.29 -16.19
C ASP A 136 -1.80 4.26 -14.93
N ILE A 137 -1.46 3.43 -13.95
CA ILE A 137 -2.19 3.33 -12.67
C ILE A 137 -2.07 4.63 -11.86
N ALA A 138 -0.85 5.12 -11.68
CA ALA A 138 -0.57 6.31 -10.88
C ALA A 138 -0.87 7.63 -11.61
N GLN A 139 -1.20 7.57 -12.91
CA GLN A 139 -1.48 8.73 -13.75
C GLN A 139 -0.34 9.76 -13.78
N ILE A 140 0.88 9.25 -13.94
CA ILE A 140 2.12 10.04 -14.03
C ILE A 140 2.96 9.55 -15.22
N PRO A 141 3.86 10.39 -15.77
CA PRO A 141 4.77 9.97 -16.82
C PRO A 141 5.72 8.85 -16.35
N PRO A 142 6.16 7.93 -17.24
CA PRO A 142 7.13 6.87 -16.90
C PRO A 142 8.44 7.39 -16.30
N GLY A 143 8.93 8.53 -16.75
CA GLY A 143 10.11 9.19 -16.18
C GLY A 143 9.91 9.62 -14.73
N THR A 144 8.71 10.05 -14.38
CA THR A 144 8.30 10.37 -13.00
C THR A 144 8.21 9.10 -12.15
N VAL A 145 7.77 7.97 -12.70
CA VAL A 145 7.80 6.67 -12.02
C VAL A 145 9.22 6.33 -11.59
N MET A 146 10.18 6.45 -12.51
CA MET A 146 11.60 6.14 -12.23
C MET A 146 12.17 7.03 -11.13
N SER A 147 11.98 8.34 -11.23
CA SER A 147 12.49 9.31 -10.25
C SER A 147 11.80 9.19 -8.89
N ARG A 148 10.49 8.96 -8.88
CA ARG A 148 9.72 8.74 -7.64
C ARG A 148 10.12 7.45 -6.96
N LEU A 149 10.33 6.38 -7.72
CA LEU A 149 10.78 5.08 -7.22
C LEU A 149 12.19 5.19 -6.60
N ALA A 150 13.10 5.90 -7.23
CA ALA A 150 14.45 6.15 -6.68
C ALA A 150 14.39 6.90 -5.35
N ARG A 151 13.58 7.95 -5.27
CA ARG A 151 13.36 8.72 -4.03
C ARG A 151 12.68 7.89 -2.94
N ALA A 152 11.68 7.09 -3.31
CA ALA A 152 10.98 6.22 -2.38
C ALA A 152 11.92 5.16 -1.78
N ARG A 153 12.76 4.52 -2.59
CA ARG A 153 13.77 3.57 -2.13
C ARG A 153 14.79 4.22 -1.21
N SER A 154 15.24 5.42 -1.53
CA SER A 154 16.17 6.18 -0.69
C SER A 154 15.56 6.51 0.67
N LYS A 155 14.33 6.98 0.71
CA LYS A 155 13.60 7.26 1.94
C LYS A 155 13.34 6.01 2.77
N LEU A 156 12.97 4.90 2.14
CA LEU A 156 12.78 3.64 2.83
C LEU A 156 14.07 3.17 3.51
N ARG A 157 15.20 3.22 2.80
CA ARG A 157 16.52 2.88 3.38
C ARG A 157 16.88 3.77 4.55
N GLU A 158 16.64 5.06 4.45
CA GLU A 158 16.87 6.03 5.53
C GLU A 158 16.04 5.68 6.78
N ARG A 159 14.77 5.35 6.61
CA ARG A 159 13.88 4.96 7.72
C ARG A 159 14.28 3.63 8.35
N LEU A 160 14.63 2.64 7.53
CA LEU A 160 15.12 1.35 8.02
C LEU A 160 16.42 1.51 8.82
N ALA A 161 17.39 2.27 8.33
CA ALA A 161 18.65 2.52 9.02
C ALA A 161 18.44 3.21 10.37
N ALA A 162 17.53 4.18 10.45
CA ALA A 162 17.20 4.86 11.71
C ALA A 162 16.57 3.92 12.74
N ARG A 163 15.72 2.97 12.29
CA ARG A 163 15.09 1.98 13.17
C ARG A 163 16.10 0.96 13.69
N VAL A 164 16.91 0.38 12.82
CA VAL A 164 17.96 -0.56 13.20
C VAL A 164 18.96 0.10 14.17
N GLY A 165 19.29 1.36 13.97
CA GLY A 165 20.15 2.12 14.90
C GLY A 165 19.54 2.29 16.29
N ARG A 166 18.23 2.52 16.37
CA ARG A 166 17.49 2.62 17.64
C ARG A 166 17.46 1.29 18.39
N ASP A 167 17.16 0.19 17.71
CA ASP A 167 17.10 -1.13 18.31
C ASP A 167 18.46 -1.55 18.89
N ARG A 168 19.55 -1.29 18.16
CA ARG A 168 20.91 -1.55 18.66
C ARG A 168 21.26 -0.68 19.87
N ALA A 169 20.85 0.57 19.89
CA ALA A 169 21.07 1.47 21.03
C ALA A 169 20.29 1.01 22.27
N THR A 170 19.07 0.52 22.09
CA THR A 170 18.24 -0.02 23.17
C THR A 170 18.85 -1.30 23.74
N LEU A 171 19.34 -2.21 22.90
CA LEU A 171 20.00 -3.43 23.31
C LEU A 171 21.35 -3.17 24.00
N ALA A 172 22.09 -2.13 23.59
CA ALA A 172 23.36 -1.73 24.20
C ALA A 172 23.18 -1.00 25.56
N GLY A 173 21.97 -0.47 25.81
CA GLY A 173 21.64 0.22 27.08
C GLY A 173 21.04 -0.69 28.17
N LEU A 174 20.94 -1.98 27.96
CA LEU A 174 20.53 -2.95 28.98
C LEU A 174 21.73 -3.27 29.89
N PRO A 175 21.58 -3.13 31.24
CA PRO A 175 22.64 -3.43 32.18
C PRO A 175 22.96 -4.93 32.26
#